data_34f60f5bbdcef31fd8d2feedb7ef13aa
#
_entry.id   34f60f5bbdcef31fd8d2feedb7ef13aa
#
_cell.length_a   1.000
_cell.length_b   1.000
_cell.length_c   1.000
_cell.angle_alpha   90.00
_cell.angle_beta   90.00
_cell.angle_gamma   90.00
#
_symmetry.space_group_name_H-M   'P 1'
#
loop_
_entity.id
_entity.type
_entity.pdbx_description
1 polymer ?
#
loop_
_entity_poly.entity_id
_entity_poly.type
_entity_poly.pdbx_seq_one_letter_code
_entity_poly.pdbx_strand_id
1 'polypeptide(L)'
;MKAVMFATQAIRLGDAEVVVAGGMENMSMVPFYSPNARTGNKYGNTVLLDGIVNDGLQDYYSKEMMGTFGDSCATEFNISREEQDEFAINSYKKSAAAWQAGKFNNEVIPVEIPQRKGDPVIFKEDEEYKNVSFDKVPTLRAVFTKDGTVTAANASTINDGASALVLMSLDKANELGLKPLAKITAYADASQEPSKFTTTPSKAVEKLLKKANKTTADVDFWEFNEAFSVVGIANTKLLNLNPEKVNVN
;
A
#
# COMPACT_ATOMS: atom_id res chain seq x y z
N MET A 1 -7.40 -3.18 -4.61
CA MET A 1 -7.72 -4.65 -4.68
C MET A 1 -9.23 -4.94 -4.63
N LYS A 2 -10.02 -4.45 -3.66
CA LYS A 2 -11.47 -4.77 -3.56
C LYS A 2 -12.26 -4.31 -4.79
N ALA A 3 -12.00 -3.15 -5.36
CA ALA A 3 -12.63 -2.69 -6.61
C ALA A 3 -12.40 -3.69 -7.77
N VAL A 4 -11.17 -4.22 -7.89
CA VAL A 4 -10.83 -5.25 -8.90
C VAL A 4 -11.60 -6.57 -8.65
N MET A 5 -11.79 -6.96 -7.39
CA MET A 5 -12.58 -8.14 -7.03
C MET A 5 -14.05 -7.96 -7.45
N PHE A 6 -14.66 -6.81 -7.15
CA PHE A 6 -16.04 -6.53 -7.54
C PHE A 6 -16.21 -6.43 -9.05
N ALA A 7 -15.27 -5.78 -9.77
CA ALA A 7 -15.28 -5.75 -11.22
C ALA A 7 -15.21 -7.16 -11.82
N THR A 8 -14.35 -8.03 -11.28
CA THR A 8 -14.25 -9.42 -11.69
C THR A 8 -15.57 -10.18 -11.45
N GLN A 9 -16.24 -9.92 -10.34
CA GLN A 9 -17.54 -10.53 -10.04
C GLN A 9 -18.61 -10.08 -11.01
N ALA A 10 -18.74 -8.77 -11.27
CA ALA A 10 -19.71 -8.23 -12.20
C ALA A 10 -19.56 -8.82 -13.61
N ILE A 11 -18.32 -8.94 -14.10
CA ILE A 11 -18.04 -9.56 -15.40
C ILE A 11 -18.41 -11.06 -15.40
N ARG A 12 -18.04 -11.79 -14.36
CA ARG A 12 -18.33 -13.24 -14.28
C ARG A 12 -19.82 -13.55 -14.15
N LEU A 13 -20.60 -12.65 -13.55
CA LEU A 13 -22.05 -12.78 -13.41
C LEU A 13 -22.81 -12.31 -14.65
N GLY A 14 -22.14 -11.66 -15.59
CA GLY A 14 -22.76 -11.10 -16.79
C GLY A 14 -23.44 -9.74 -16.57
N ASP A 15 -23.23 -9.10 -15.42
CA ASP A 15 -23.78 -7.79 -15.10
C ASP A 15 -23.10 -6.67 -15.92
N ALA A 16 -21.86 -6.90 -16.35
CA ALA A 16 -21.10 -5.97 -17.19
C ALA A 16 -20.10 -6.72 -18.08
N GLU A 17 -19.83 -6.20 -19.27
CA GLU A 17 -18.84 -6.76 -20.20
C GLU A 17 -17.44 -6.17 -19.97
N VAL A 18 -17.38 -4.87 -19.71
CA VAL A 18 -16.15 -4.10 -19.48
C VAL A 18 -16.33 -3.25 -18.24
N VAL A 19 -15.36 -3.28 -17.34
CA VAL A 19 -15.37 -2.52 -16.09
C VAL A 19 -14.03 -1.82 -15.90
N VAL A 20 -14.08 -0.52 -15.57
CA VAL A 20 -12.91 0.21 -15.06
C VAL A 20 -12.92 0.10 -13.54
N ALA A 21 -11.86 -0.47 -12.98
CA ALA A 21 -11.67 -0.60 -11.54
C ALA A 21 -10.43 0.19 -11.10
N GLY A 22 -10.57 1.02 -10.09
CA GLY A 22 -9.46 1.84 -9.62
C GLY A 22 -9.60 2.24 -8.16
N GLY A 23 -8.70 3.08 -7.74
CA GLY A 23 -8.71 3.76 -6.46
C GLY A 23 -7.81 4.99 -6.52
N MET A 24 -8.10 5.94 -5.66
CA MET A 24 -7.30 7.14 -5.48
C MET A 24 -7.26 7.52 -4.00
N GLU A 25 -6.19 8.18 -3.63
CA GLU A 25 -6.05 8.80 -2.30
C GLU A 25 -5.38 10.16 -2.46
N ASN A 26 -5.82 11.13 -1.69
CA ASN A 26 -5.22 12.45 -1.64
C ASN A 26 -4.99 12.83 -0.17
N MET A 27 -3.88 12.35 0.37
CA MET A 27 -3.53 12.58 1.77
C MET A 27 -3.10 14.04 2.01
N SER A 28 -2.59 14.73 1.00
CA SER A 28 -2.19 16.15 1.09
C SER A 28 -3.37 17.08 1.38
N MET A 29 -4.60 16.70 1.01
CA MET A 29 -5.79 17.54 1.15
C MET A 29 -6.81 17.00 2.16
N VAL A 30 -6.43 16.03 2.98
CA VAL A 30 -7.32 15.54 4.04
C VAL A 30 -7.63 16.66 5.03
N PRO A 31 -8.91 16.90 5.34
CA PRO A 31 -9.30 18.00 6.22
C PRO A 31 -9.02 17.71 7.69
N PHE A 32 -8.94 18.77 8.47
CA PHE A 32 -9.07 18.69 9.92
C PHE A 32 -10.53 18.83 10.32
N TYR A 33 -10.99 18.02 11.26
CA TYR A 33 -12.36 18.01 11.74
C TYR A 33 -12.51 18.81 13.04
N SER A 34 -13.55 19.64 13.11
CA SER A 34 -13.98 20.27 14.34
C SER A 34 -15.26 19.59 14.84
N PRO A 35 -15.18 18.68 15.83
CA PRO A 35 -16.33 17.88 16.27
C PRO A 35 -17.51 18.71 16.78
N ASN A 36 -17.22 19.87 17.36
CA ASN A 36 -18.22 20.74 17.99
C ASN A 36 -18.71 21.89 17.09
N ALA A 37 -18.22 22.00 15.85
CA ALA A 37 -18.55 23.11 14.98
C ALA A 37 -20.06 23.23 14.71
N ARG A 38 -20.77 22.10 14.54
CA ARG A 38 -22.20 22.06 14.25
C ARG A 38 -23.07 22.58 15.42
N THR A 39 -22.68 22.27 16.66
CA THR A 39 -23.43 22.66 17.86
C THR A 39 -22.87 23.92 18.52
N GLY A 40 -21.68 24.33 18.09
CA GLY A 40 -20.95 25.50 18.63
C GLY A 40 -20.21 25.22 19.94
N ASN A 41 -19.19 26.02 20.19
CA ASN A 41 -18.48 26.09 21.48
C ASN A 41 -18.96 27.28 22.25
N LYS A 42 -19.58 27.05 23.40
CA LYS A 42 -20.04 28.16 24.29
C LYS A 42 -18.91 28.82 25.07
N TYR A 43 -17.84 28.04 25.39
CA TYR A 43 -16.71 28.51 26.19
C TYR A 43 -15.53 27.54 26.03
N GLY A 44 -14.29 28.08 26.06
CA GLY A 44 -13.06 27.28 25.97
C GLY A 44 -12.54 27.03 24.54
N ASN A 45 -11.49 26.23 24.45
CA ASN A 45 -10.78 25.96 23.18
C ASN A 45 -11.55 24.97 22.29
N THR A 46 -11.38 25.11 20.97
CA THR A 46 -11.82 24.12 19.98
C THR A 46 -10.65 23.20 19.62
N VAL A 47 -10.91 21.89 19.58
CA VAL A 47 -9.96 20.89 19.11
C VAL A 47 -10.19 20.66 17.61
N LEU A 48 -9.10 20.56 16.85
CA LEU A 48 -9.10 20.09 15.47
C LEU A 48 -8.49 18.69 15.45
N LEU A 49 -9.22 17.73 14.86
CA LEU A 49 -8.77 16.36 14.67
C LEU A 49 -8.21 16.22 13.27
N ASP A 50 -6.99 15.69 13.16
CA ASP A 50 -6.40 15.38 11.86
C ASP A 50 -7.16 14.20 11.21
N GLY A 51 -7.71 14.41 10.02
CA GLY A 51 -8.45 13.39 9.30
C GLY A 51 -7.59 12.21 8.87
N ILE A 52 -6.29 12.42 8.58
CA ILE A 52 -5.36 11.33 8.26
C ILE A 52 -5.28 10.34 9.44
N VAL A 53 -5.10 10.89 10.64
CA VAL A 53 -5.02 10.07 11.86
C VAL A 53 -6.37 9.45 12.16
N ASN A 54 -7.43 10.27 12.23
CA ASN A 54 -8.75 9.84 12.70
C ASN A 54 -9.42 8.79 11.81
N ASP A 55 -9.26 8.90 10.49
CA ASP A 55 -9.96 8.07 9.51
C ASP A 55 -9.09 6.95 8.92
N GLY A 56 -7.76 7.06 9.00
CA GLY A 56 -6.85 6.15 8.31
C GLY A 56 -5.80 5.47 9.18
N LEU A 57 -5.09 6.23 10.03
CA LEU A 57 -3.85 5.74 10.65
C LEU A 57 -3.98 5.41 12.15
N GLN A 58 -5.19 5.51 12.71
CA GLN A 58 -5.50 5.16 14.09
C GLN A 58 -6.56 4.06 14.12
N ASP A 59 -6.34 3.04 14.94
CA ASP A 59 -7.38 2.03 15.18
C ASP A 59 -8.60 2.64 15.85
N TYR A 60 -9.77 2.32 15.31
CA TYR A 60 -11.02 2.90 15.81
C TYR A 60 -11.34 2.50 17.26
N TYR A 61 -11.01 1.27 17.65
CA TYR A 61 -11.38 0.73 18.95
C TYR A 61 -10.38 1.07 20.04
N SER A 62 -9.10 0.77 19.83
CA SER A 62 -8.04 1.01 20.81
C SER A 62 -7.53 2.46 20.83
N LYS A 63 -7.77 3.21 19.73
CA LYS A 63 -7.18 4.54 19.51
C LYS A 63 -5.67 4.55 19.42
N GLU A 64 -5.06 3.41 19.19
CA GLU A 64 -3.63 3.30 18.94
C GLU A 64 -3.29 3.56 17.48
N MET A 65 -2.10 4.11 17.24
CA MET A 65 -1.61 4.33 15.88
C MET A 65 -1.21 3.01 15.22
N MET A 66 -1.42 2.89 13.91
CA MET A 66 -1.06 1.68 13.14
C MET A 66 0.42 1.29 13.30
N GLY A 67 1.32 2.26 13.46
CA GLY A 67 2.74 1.98 13.67
C GLY A 67 3.05 1.33 15.04
N THR A 68 2.24 1.54 16.07
CA THR A 68 2.34 0.81 17.36
C THR A 68 2.15 -0.68 17.14
N PHE A 69 1.23 -1.07 16.25
CA PHE A 69 1.05 -2.48 15.87
C PHE A 69 2.21 -3.00 15.02
N GLY A 70 2.88 -2.12 14.26
CA GLY A 70 4.14 -2.43 13.59
C GLY A 70 5.24 -2.81 14.60
N ASP A 71 5.43 -2.01 15.64
CA ASP A 71 6.38 -2.30 16.73
C ASP A 71 6.04 -3.61 17.46
N SER A 72 4.74 -3.83 17.73
CA SER A 72 4.26 -5.09 18.34
C SER A 72 4.54 -6.31 17.47
N CYS A 73 4.35 -6.18 16.15
CA CYS A 73 4.66 -7.22 15.18
C CYS A 73 6.17 -7.52 15.13
N ALA A 74 7.01 -6.48 15.16
CA ALA A 74 8.46 -6.64 15.21
C ALA A 74 8.89 -7.48 16.44
N THR A 75 8.31 -7.18 17.59
CA THR A 75 8.56 -7.92 18.85
C THR A 75 8.09 -9.37 18.74
N GLU A 76 6.85 -9.59 18.26
CA GLU A 76 6.24 -10.93 18.16
C GLU A 76 7.02 -11.86 17.22
N PHE A 77 7.53 -11.35 16.11
CA PHE A 77 8.25 -12.12 15.09
C PHE A 77 9.78 -12.00 15.19
N ASN A 78 10.29 -11.39 16.26
CA ASN A 78 11.71 -11.16 16.47
C ASN A 78 12.38 -10.54 15.24
N ILE A 79 11.79 -9.46 14.73
CA ILE A 79 12.32 -8.69 13.60
C ILE A 79 13.06 -7.48 14.16
N SER A 80 14.36 -7.42 13.93
CA SER A 80 15.19 -6.35 14.48
C SER A 80 14.97 -5.02 13.75
N ARG A 81 15.47 -3.93 14.32
CA ARG A 81 15.51 -2.63 13.69
C ARG A 81 16.37 -2.64 12.42
N GLU A 82 17.49 -3.31 12.49
CA GLU A 82 18.44 -3.45 11.39
C GLU A 82 17.81 -4.19 10.20
N GLU A 83 17.09 -5.29 10.45
CA GLU A 83 16.36 -6.02 9.41
C GLU A 83 15.31 -5.12 8.71
N GLN A 84 14.61 -4.29 9.48
CA GLN A 84 13.61 -3.37 8.94
C GLN A 84 14.24 -2.26 8.11
N ASP A 85 15.34 -1.68 8.58
CA ASP A 85 16.05 -0.63 7.87
C ASP A 85 16.71 -1.17 6.59
N GLU A 86 17.28 -2.37 6.61
CA GLU A 86 17.83 -3.03 5.43
C GLU A 86 16.74 -3.31 4.38
N PHE A 87 15.58 -3.80 4.83
CA PHE A 87 14.42 -4.02 3.96
C PHE A 87 14.01 -2.71 3.27
N ALA A 88 13.85 -1.61 4.03
CA ALA A 88 13.50 -0.30 3.50
C ALA A 88 14.53 0.21 2.48
N ILE A 89 15.82 0.15 2.81
CA ILE A 89 16.91 0.56 1.91
C ILE A 89 16.87 -0.26 0.61
N ASN A 90 16.62 -1.56 0.69
CA ASN A 90 16.52 -2.41 -0.48
C ASN A 90 15.29 -2.09 -1.33
N SER A 91 14.14 -1.77 -0.71
CA SER A 91 12.93 -1.32 -1.40
C SER A 91 13.18 -0.03 -2.19
N TYR A 92 13.77 0.99 -1.55
CA TYR A 92 14.16 2.23 -2.24
C TYR A 92 15.12 2.01 -3.41
N LYS A 93 16.12 1.12 -3.25
CA LYS A 93 17.07 0.78 -4.32
C LYS A 93 16.39 0.06 -5.49
N LYS A 94 15.47 -0.87 -5.22
CA LYS A 94 14.68 -1.56 -6.25
C LYS A 94 13.82 -0.58 -7.01
N SER A 95 13.10 0.31 -6.31
CA SER A 95 12.29 1.36 -6.94
C SER A 95 13.14 2.26 -7.85
N ALA A 96 14.28 2.76 -7.36
CA ALA A 96 15.19 3.56 -8.16
C ALA A 96 15.67 2.82 -9.43
N ALA A 97 16.06 1.55 -9.29
CA ALA A 97 16.52 0.74 -10.42
C ALA A 97 15.39 0.47 -11.43
N ALA A 98 14.16 0.23 -10.97
CA ALA A 98 13.00 0.02 -11.83
C ALA A 98 12.66 1.28 -12.63
N TRP A 99 12.67 2.46 -12.01
CA TRP A 99 12.49 3.73 -12.70
C TRP A 99 13.60 4.00 -13.73
N GLN A 100 14.86 3.81 -13.36
CA GLN A 100 15.99 3.97 -14.26
C GLN A 100 15.94 3.00 -15.47
N ALA A 101 15.45 1.79 -15.24
CA ALA A 101 15.24 0.80 -16.29
C ALA A 101 13.98 1.05 -17.15
N GLY A 102 13.19 2.09 -16.86
CA GLY A 102 11.97 2.44 -17.60
C GLY A 102 10.82 1.44 -17.44
N LYS A 103 10.80 0.64 -16.37
CA LYS A 103 9.79 -0.41 -16.17
C LYS A 103 8.37 0.15 -16.07
N PHE A 104 8.21 1.38 -15.61
CA PHE A 104 6.92 2.04 -15.43
C PHE A 104 6.46 2.90 -16.61
N ASN A 105 7.26 3.03 -17.69
CA ASN A 105 6.98 3.94 -18.81
C ASN A 105 5.66 3.67 -19.53
N ASN A 106 5.17 2.42 -19.50
CA ASN A 106 3.94 2.03 -20.18
C ASN A 106 2.69 2.10 -19.29
N GLU A 107 2.83 2.44 -18.01
CA GLU A 107 1.71 2.45 -17.05
C GLU A 107 1.52 3.81 -16.36
N VAL A 108 2.59 4.60 -16.23
CA VAL A 108 2.51 5.92 -15.59
C VAL A 108 1.96 6.95 -16.56
N ILE A 109 0.91 7.65 -16.12
CA ILE A 109 0.32 8.77 -16.84
C ILE A 109 0.86 10.07 -16.26
N PRO A 110 1.55 10.92 -17.05
CA PRO A 110 2.01 12.22 -16.59
C PRO A 110 0.84 13.13 -16.18
N VAL A 111 1.00 13.84 -15.06
CA VAL A 111 0.03 14.79 -14.54
C VAL A 111 0.58 16.21 -14.69
N GLU A 112 -0.18 17.08 -15.32
CA GLU A 112 0.15 18.51 -15.42
C GLU A 112 -0.32 19.24 -14.16
N ILE A 113 0.63 19.81 -13.42
CA ILE A 113 0.36 20.59 -12.20
C ILE A 113 0.42 22.07 -12.57
N PRO A 114 -0.71 22.78 -12.62
CA PRO A 114 -0.76 24.20 -12.94
C PRO A 114 0.08 25.02 -11.96
N GLN A 115 0.87 25.93 -12.49
CA GLN A 115 1.65 26.87 -11.69
C GLN A 115 0.98 28.24 -11.64
N ARG A 116 1.18 28.97 -10.55
CA ARG A 116 0.66 30.34 -10.43
C ARG A 116 1.25 31.27 -11.49
N LYS A 117 2.47 31.01 -11.93
CA LYS A 117 3.20 31.73 -12.99
C LYS A 117 4.08 30.73 -13.74
N GLY A 118 4.18 30.87 -15.06
CA GLY A 118 4.97 30.00 -15.92
C GLY A 118 4.23 28.77 -16.42
N ASP A 119 4.96 27.85 -17.03
CA ASP A 119 4.40 26.61 -17.58
C ASP A 119 4.04 25.61 -16.46
N PRO A 120 3.10 24.69 -16.72
CA PRO A 120 2.77 23.60 -15.78
C PRO A 120 4.00 22.74 -15.51
N VAL A 121 4.09 22.25 -14.28
CA VAL A 121 5.06 21.20 -13.94
C VAL A 121 4.48 19.85 -14.34
N ILE A 122 5.22 19.09 -15.14
CA ILE A 122 4.81 17.73 -15.53
C ILE A 122 5.31 16.74 -14.47
N PHE A 123 4.40 16.21 -13.67
CA PHE A 123 4.68 15.20 -12.67
C PHE A 123 4.50 13.81 -13.30
N LYS A 124 5.58 13.03 -13.41
CA LYS A 124 5.59 11.77 -14.15
C LYS A 124 6.45 10.67 -13.52
N GLU A 125 6.93 10.87 -12.31
CA GLU A 125 7.87 9.98 -11.66
C GLU A 125 7.75 10.12 -10.15
N ASP A 126 7.80 9.00 -9.40
CA ASP A 126 7.76 9.02 -7.95
C ASP A 126 8.92 9.80 -7.34
N GLU A 127 8.68 10.43 -6.19
CA GLU A 127 9.65 11.31 -5.52
C GLU A 127 10.42 10.59 -4.41
N GLU A 128 9.79 9.63 -3.71
CA GLU A 128 10.28 9.06 -2.46
C GLU A 128 11.69 8.46 -2.57
N TYR A 129 11.96 7.65 -3.58
CA TYR A 129 13.27 7.03 -3.75
C TYR A 129 14.40 8.04 -4.03
N LYS A 130 14.05 9.27 -4.44
CA LYS A 130 15.01 10.37 -4.69
C LYS A 130 15.35 11.13 -3.40
N ASN A 131 14.46 11.11 -2.42
CA ASN A 131 14.55 11.94 -1.22
C ASN A 131 15.20 11.21 -0.04
N VAL A 132 15.40 9.90 -0.13
CA VAL A 132 15.97 9.10 0.96
C VAL A 132 17.49 9.31 1.09
N SER A 133 17.95 9.48 2.33
CA SER A 133 19.37 9.53 2.69
C SER A 133 19.73 8.24 3.44
N PHE A 134 20.31 7.28 2.75
CA PHE A 134 20.61 5.95 3.31
C PHE A 134 21.48 5.98 4.56
N ASP A 135 22.45 6.89 4.62
CA ASP A 135 23.35 7.05 5.78
C ASP A 135 22.61 7.49 7.05
N LYS A 136 21.44 8.13 6.89
CA LYS A 136 20.63 8.60 8.00
C LYS A 136 19.65 7.55 8.52
N VAL A 137 19.28 6.56 7.71
CA VAL A 137 18.27 5.56 8.07
C VAL A 137 18.55 4.91 9.43
N PRO A 138 19.76 4.39 9.71
CA PRO A 138 20.06 3.76 11.00
C PRO A 138 20.01 4.72 12.20
N THR A 139 20.10 6.03 11.97
CA THR A 139 20.14 7.06 13.02
C THR A 139 18.76 7.63 13.37
N LEU A 140 17.72 7.26 12.62
CA LEU A 140 16.36 7.74 12.86
C LEU A 140 15.80 7.19 14.16
N ARG A 141 15.04 8.03 14.86
CA ARG A 141 14.35 7.63 16.10
C ARG A 141 13.07 6.86 15.77
N ALA A 142 12.69 5.94 16.63
CA ALA A 142 11.38 5.33 16.61
C ALA A 142 10.28 6.41 16.72
N VAL A 143 9.18 6.23 15.97
CA VAL A 143 8.14 7.25 15.84
C VAL A 143 6.96 6.97 16.79
N PHE A 144 6.61 5.70 17.00
CA PHE A 144 5.34 5.34 17.64
C PHE A 144 5.50 4.94 19.10
N THR A 145 6.53 4.20 19.45
CA THR A 145 6.82 3.82 20.83
C THR A 145 8.27 4.19 21.21
N LYS A 146 8.51 4.44 22.49
CA LYS A 146 9.82 4.92 22.97
C LYS A 146 10.95 3.95 22.62
N ASP A 147 10.69 2.65 22.78
CA ASP A 147 11.65 1.57 22.54
C ASP A 147 11.27 0.77 21.26
N GLY A 148 10.56 1.42 20.35
CA GLY A 148 10.09 0.84 19.09
C GLY A 148 11.18 0.77 18.03
N THR A 149 10.84 0.12 16.91
CA THR A 149 11.72 -0.11 15.77
C THR A 149 11.22 0.55 14.49
N VAL A 150 9.94 0.96 14.47
CA VAL A 150 9.34 1.63 13.30
C VAL A 150 9.77 3.10 13.26
N THR A 151 10.30 3.52 12.12
CA THR A 151 10.81 4.88 11.87
C THR A 151 10.17 5.48 10.63
N ALA A 152 10.42 6.76 10.37
CA ALA A 152 9.97 7.42 9.15
C ALA A 152 10.54 6.81 7.85
N ALA A 153 11.68 6.11 7.91
CA ALA A 153 12.28 5.50 6.71
C ALA A 153 11.82 4.06 6.45
N ASN A 154 11.35 3.34 7.48
CA ASN A 154 10.87 1.97 7.34
C ASN A 154 9.34 1.84 7.48
N ALA A 155 8.65 2.99 7.45
CA ALA A 155 7.20 3.14 7.32
C ALA A 155 6.85 3.72 5.95
N SER A 156 5.66 3.40 5.43
CA SER A 156 5.11 4.04 4.24
C SER A 156 4.94 5.54 4.48
N THR A 157 5.22 6.33 3.47
CA THR A 157 5.09 7.78 3.51
C THR A 157 3.66 8.24 3.23
N ILE A 158 3.39 9.52 3.51
CA ILE A 158 2.10 10.17 3.22
C ILE A 158 2.14 10.64 1.77
N ASN A 159 1.31 10.05 0.91
CA ASN A 159 1.35 10.31 -0.54
C ASN A 159 -0.03 10.53 -1.13
N ASP A 160 -0.04 11.23 -2.26
CA ASP A 160 -1.18 11.30 -3.17
C ASP A 160 -0.97 10.27 -4.29
N GLY A 161 -2.03 9.65 -4.77
CA GLY A 161 -1.92 8.68 -5.85
C GLY A 161 -3.26 8.20 -6.39
N ALA A 162 -3.21 7.68 -7.61
CA ALA A 162 -4.36 7.05 -8.24
C ALA A 162 -3.91 5.93 -9.18
N SER A 163 -4.73 4.89 -9.31
CA SER A 163 -4.51 3.84 -10.28
C SER A 163 -5.83 3.32 -10.82
N ALA A 164 -5.82 2.85 -12.06
CA ALA A 164 -6.99 2.28 -12.71
C ALA A 164 -6.61 1.10 -13.62
N LEU A 165 -7.49 0.11 -13.68
CA LEU A 165 -7.38 -1.06 -14.55
C LEU A 165 -8.68 -1.22 -15.34
N VAL A 166 -8.55 -1.60 -16.62
CA VAL A 166 -9.69 -2.02 -17.45
C VAL A 166 -9.77 -3.54 -17.42
N LEU A 167 -10.93 -4.06 -16.99
CA LEU A 167 -11.19 -5.49 -16.90
C LEU A 167 -12.30 -5.88 -17.87
N MET A 168 -12.16 -7.05 -18.49
CA MET A 168 -13.18 -7.63 -19.36
C MET A 168 -13.01 -9.15 -19.42
N SER A 169 -13.98 -9.85 -20.02
CA SER A 169 -13.81 -11.26 -20.35
C SER A 169 -12.78 -11.44 -21.46
N LEU A 170 -12.18 -12.62 -21.56
CA LEU A 170 -11.26 -12.95 -22.66
C LEU A 170 -11.98 -12.85 -24.02
N ASP A 171 -13.23 -13.30 -24.07
CA ASP A 171 -14.02 -13.25 -25.31
C ASP A 171 -14.23 -11.80 -25.76
N LYS A 172 -14.54 -10.90 -24.83
CA LYS A 172 -14.67 -9.46 -25.13
C LYS A 172 -13.33 -8.83 -25.57
N ALA A 173 -12.23 -9.22 -24.93
CA ALA A 173 -10.90 -8.75 -25.35
C ALA A 173 -10.59 -9.19 -26.80
N ASN A 174 -10.91 -10.44 -27.15
CA ASN A 174 -10.73 -10.96 -28.50
C ASN A 174 -11.62 -10.26 -29.52
N GLU A 175 -12.91 -10.03 -29.19
CA GLU A 175 -13.86 -9.26 -30.01
C GLU A 175 -13.33 -7.86 -30.34
N LEU A 176 -12.74 -7.18 -29.33
CA LEU A 176 -12.17 -5.86 -29.46
C LEU A 176 -10.74 -5.83 -30.06
N GLY A 177 -10.15 -6.97 -30.37
CA GLY A 177 -8.78 -7.07 -30.86
C GLY A 177 -7.72 -6.66 -29.83
N LEU A 178 -8.03 -6.75 -28.54
CA LEU A 178 -7.14 -6.34 -27.46
C LEU A 178 -6.30 -7.52 -26.95
N LYS A 179 -5.03 -7.26 -26.66
CA LYS A 179 -4.14 -8.25 -26.02
C LYS A 179 -4.19 -8.08 -24.49
N PRO A 180 -4.69 -9.05 -23.72
CA PRO A 180 -4.68 -8.98 -22.27
C PRO A 180 -3.24 -8.94 -21.71
N LEU A 181 -3.02 -8.11 -20.68
CA LEU A 181 -1.77 -8.05 -19.94
C LEU A 181 -1.64 -9.23 -18.97
N ALA A 182 -2.73 -9.59 -18.31
CA ALA A 182 -2.79 -10.68 -17.34
C ALA A 182 -4.21 -11.22 -17.21
N LYS A 183 -4.35 -12.40 -16.61
CA LYS A 183 -5.63 -13.03 -16.25
C LYS A 183 -5.78 -13.08 -14.74
N ILE A 184 -6.92 -12.59 -14.21
CA ILE A 184 -7.28 -12.76 -12.82
C ILE A 184 -7.83 -14.18 -12.63
N THR A 185 -7.05 -15.03 -11.98
CA THR A 185 -7.41 -16.45 -11.78
C THR A 185 -8.24 -16.64 -10.53
N ALA A 186 -7.85 -16.00 -9.42
CA ALA A 186 -8.54 -16.07 -8.15
C ALA A 186 -8.31 -14.79 -7.31
N TYR A 187 -9.14 -14.62 -6.29
CA TYR A 187 -9.01 -13.58 -5.28
C TYR A 187 -9.58 -14.06 -3.96
N ALA A 188 -9.11 -13.51 -2.84
CA ALA A 188 -9.57 -13.82 -1.50
C ALA A 188 -9.41 -12.61 -0.57
N ASP A 189 -10.20 -12.60 0.49
CA ASP A 189 -10.13 -11.65 1.58
C ASP A 189 -9.79 -12.37 2.89
N ALA A 190 -9.12 -11.67 3.78
CA ALA A 190 -8.93 -12.09 5.16
C ALA A 190 -9.10 -10.90 6.10
N SER A 191 -9.49 -11.20 7.32
CA SER A 191 -9.52 -10.26 8.44
C SER A 191 -9.12 -10.97 9.72
N GLN A 192 -8.64 -10.23 10.69
CA GLN A 192 -8.36 -10.67 12.05
C GLN A 192 -8.49 -9.48 12.99
N GLU A 193 -8.06 -9.61 14.23
CA GLU A 193 -8.06 -8.50 15.17
C GLU A 193 -7.27 -7.30 14.59
N PRO A 194 -7.74 -6.05 14.79
CA PRO A 194 -7.10 -4.86 14.25
C PRO A 194 -5.61 -4.77 14.58
N SER A 195 -5.21 -5.12 15.80
CA SER A 195 -3.81 -5.15 16.24
C SER A 195 -2.91 -6.12 15.46
N LYS A 196 -3.50 -7.07 14.72
CA LYS A 196 -2.81 -8.08 13.91
C LYS A 196 -2.88 -7.81 12.41
N PHE A 197 -3.26 -6.59 11.99
CA PHE A 197 -3.39 -6.27 10.57
C PHE A 197 -2.11 -6.54 9.77
N THR A 198 -0.94 -6.37 10.40
CA THR A 198 0.39 -6.55 9.80
C THR A 198 0.60 -7.94 9.18
N THR A 199 -0.02 -8.98 9.74
CA THR A 199 0.09 -10.38 9.28
C THR A 199 -1.15 -10.88 8.53
N THR A 200 -2.17 -10.03 8.35
CA THR A 200 -3.39 -10.40 7.62
C THR A 200 -3.13 -10.77 6.15
N PRO A 201 -2.13 -10.19 5.43
CA PRO A 201 -1.80 -10.63 4.08
C PRO A 201 -1.53 -12.13 3.96
N SER A 202 -0.78 -12.74 4.89
CA SER A 202 -0.53 -14.19 4.90
C SER A 202 -1.81 -15.01 4.91
N LYS A 203 -2.81 -14.61 5.72
CA LYS A 203 -4.11 -15.31 5.79
C LYS A 203 -4.91 -15.17 4.50
N ALA A 204 -4.80 -14.03 3.81
CA ALA A 204 -5.42 -13.83 2.51
C ALA A 204 -4.75 -14.72 1.45
N VAL A 205 -3.40 -14.81 1.47
CA VAL A 205 -2.60 -15.67 0.58
C VAL A 205 -2.97 -17.14 0.77
N GLU A 206 -3.03 -17.64 2.01
CA GLU A 206 -3.41 -19.02 2.30
C GLU A 206 -4.80 -19.38 1.70
N LYS A 207 -5.79 -18.51 1.91
CA LYS A 207 -7.13 -18.66 1.33
C LYS A 207 -7.10 -18.62 -0.20
N LEU A 208 -6.30 -17.71 -0.77
CA LEU A 208 -6.16 -17.53 -2.21
C LEU A 208 -5.53 -18.77 -2.86
N LEU A 209 -4.43 -19.27 -2.32
CA LEU A 209 -3.73 -20.45 -2.83
C LEU A 209 -4.62 -21.69 -2.77
N LYS A 210 -5.33 -21.91 -1.65
CA LYS A 210 -6.31 -22.98 -1.52
C LYS A 210 -7.41 -22.87 -2.58
N LYS A 211 -7.97 -21.68 -2.81
CA LYS A 211 -9.02 -21.44 -3.82
C LYS A 211 -8.50 -21.65 -5.25
N ALA A 212 -7.25 -21.30 -5.51
CA ALA A 212 -6.60 -21.48 -6.80
C ALA A 212 -6.05 -22.90 -7.03
N ASN A 213 -6.11 -23.77 -6.03
CA ASN A 213 -5.46 -25.09 -6.01
C ASN A 213 -3.96 -24.99 -6.36
N LYS A 214 -3.27 -24.09 -5.66
CA LYS A 214 -1.84 -23.79 -5.82
C LYS A 214 -1.12 -23.78 -4.48
N THR A 215 0.20 -23.83 -4.56
CA THR A 215 1.14 -23.67 -3.44
C THR A 215 2.00 -22.42 -3.64
N THR A 216 2.81 -22.05 -2.66
CA THR A 216 3.79 -20.95 -2.80
C THR A 216 4.84 -21.24 -3.87
N ALA A 217 5.15 -22.52 -4.14
CA ALA A 217 6.10 -22.92 -5.17
C ALA A 217 5.62 -22.65 -6.60
N ASP A 218 4.30 -22.54 -6.80
CA ASP A 218 3.68 -22.25 -8.10
C ASP A 218 3.65 -20.74 -8.42
N VAL A 219 4.21 -19.89 -7.56
CA VAL A 219 4.20 -18.45 -7.70
C VAL A 219 5.60 -17.94 -8.01
N ASP A 220 5.73 -17.20 -9.08
CA ASP A 220 7.01 -16.64 -9.51
C ASP A 220 7.37 -15.37 -8.77
N PHE A 221 6.39 -14.48 -8.53
CA PHE A 221 6.58 -13.19 -7.87
C PHE A 221 5.44 -12.88 -6.90
N TRP A 222 5.78 -12.14 -5.85
CA TRP A 222 4.89 -11.69 -4.79
C TRP A 222 4.97 -10.17 -4.68
N GLU A 223 3.81 -9.53 -4.57
CA GLU A 223 3.71 -8.11 -4.28
C GLU A 223 2.92 -7.90 -2.99
N PHE A 224 3.59 -7.41 -1.96
CA PHE A 224 2.99 -7.02 -0.69
C PHE A 224 3.04 -5.50 -0.56
N ASN A 225 1.94 -4.90 -0.08
CA ASN A 225 1.97 -3.50 0.28
C ASN A 225 2.91 -3.30 1.49
N GLU A 226 3.87 -2.42 1.34
CA GLU A 226 4.89 -2.12 2.35
C GLU A 226 4.41 -1.00 3.29
N ALA A 227 3.26 -1.20 3.96
CA ALA A 227 2.80 -0.23 4.96
C ALA A 227 3.87 0.09 6.00
N PHE A 228 4.65 -0.93 6.36
CA PHE A 228 5.89 -0.89 7.15
C PHE A 228 6.81 -2.01 6.67
N SER A 229 8.11 -1.85 6.79
CA SER A 229 9.06 -2.94 6.46
C SER A 229 8.73 -4.24 7.20
N VAL A 230 8.31 -4.14 8.45
CA VAL A 230 7.91 -5.30 9.27
C VAL A 230 6.78 -6.11 8.64
N VAL A 231 5.88 -5.48 7.88
CA VAL A 231 4.78 -6.17 7.18
C VAL A 231 5.34 -7.09 6.08
N GLY A 232 6.22 -6.55 5.24
CA GLY A 232 6.89 -7.33 4.20
C GLY A 232 7.70 -8.49 4.77
N ILE A 233 8.51 -8.23 5.79
CA ILE A 233 9.36 -9.23 6.44
C ILE A 233 8.53 -10.32 7.12
N ALA A 234 7.53 -9.95 7.94
CA ALA A 234 6.71 -10.91 8.68
C ALA A 234 5.93 -11.85 7.74
N ASN A 235 5.31 -11.31 6.68
CA ASN A 235 4.57 -12.14 5.73
C ASN A 235 5.50 -13.02 4.89
N THR A 236 6.68 -12.56 4.53
CA THR A 236 7.71 -13.36 3.87
C THR A 236 8.14 -14.55 4.74
N LYS A 237 8.41 -14.31 6.05
CA LYS A 237 8.73 -15.35 7.03
C LYS A 237 7.57 -16.34 7.22
N LEU A 238 6.35 -15.85 7.46
CA LEU A 238 5.16 -16.67 7.70
C LEU A 238 4.81 -17.62 6.54
N LEU A 239 4.96 -17.15 5.32
CA LEU A 239 4.67 -17.92 4.11
C LEU A 239 5.87 -18.70 3.59
N ASN A 240 7.03 -18.61 4.25
CA ASN A 240 8.29 -19.22 3.85
C ASN A 240 8.65 -18.92 2.39
N LEU A 241 8.58 -17.63 2.01
CA LEU A 241 8.87 -17.18 0.66
C LEU A 241 10.37 -16.94 0.45
N ASN A 242 10.80 -17.07 -0.81
CA ASN A 242 12.10 -16.56 -1.20
C ASN A 242 12.06 -15.03 -1.29
N PRO A 243 12.84 -14.26 -0.48
CA PRO A 243 12.83 -12.81 -0.49
C PRO A 243 13.15 -12.19 -1.87
N GLU A 244 13.93 -12.86 -2.69
CA GLU A 244 14.27 -12.40 -4.06
C GLU A 244 13.06 -12.41 -5.02
N LYS A 245 11.96 -13.07 -4.64
CA LYS A 245 10.71 -13.10 -5.38
C LYS A 245 9.65 -12.13 -4.82
N VAL A 246 9.99 -11.38 -3.78
CA VAL A 246 9.08 -10.45 -3.10
C VAL A 246 9.44 -9.03 -3.47
N ASN A 247 8.44 -8.26 -3.95
CA ASN A 247 8.57 -6.84 -4.29
C ASN A 247 9.82 -6.59 -5.13
N VAL A 248 9.82 -7.13 -6.34
CA VAL A 248 11.02 -7.22 -7.20
C VAL A 248 11.37 -5.93 -7.93
N ASN A 249 10.47 -4.92 -7.92
CA ASN A 249 10.65 -3.63 -8.61
C ASN A 249 10.56 -2.45 -7.65
#